data_2489e3d7eaf223c43b350a2024bc55f7
#
_entry.id   2489e3d7eaf223c43b350a2024bc55f7
#
_cell.length_a   1.000
_cell.length_b   1.000
_cell.length_c   1.000
_cell.angle_alpha   90.00
_cell.angle_beta   90.00
_cell.angle_gamma   90.00
#
_symmetry.space_group_name_H-M   'P 1'
#
loop_
_entity.id
_entity.type
_entity.pdbx_description
1 polymer ?
#
loop_
_entity_poly.entity_id
_entity_poly.type
_entity_poly.pdbx_seq_one_letter_code
_entity_poly.pdbx_strand_id
1 'polypeptide(L)'
;LWQIASGLSDIHELGVIHRDIKPNNMKTDPEQVIKIFDFGLARDDGPSAKTRGFVGTPGFAAPELYERPFAFTNAVDTYAFGATALYLATGGLPSELLEQPPRVSPAGYFHLVPLGMPSEISALLSSCLHDEPSRRPAMREIRDVLARHILLDQHRALVVHNSRASVLSSANRSVKLAFGTIGSIEIQYDGLSFVVVNVSGEVQINNQPVVAGSNLPGACVVALGSSHRRAIERRFITFD
;
A
#
# COMPACT_ATOMS: atom_id res chain seq x y z
N LEU A 1 -0.73 3.28 10.40
CA LEU A 1 -0.23 1.94 10.04
C LEU A 1 0.70 2.00 8.83
N TRP A 2 0.33 2.71 7.74
CA TRP A 2 1.14 2.76 6.53
C TRP A 2 2.58 3.26 6.78
N GLN A 3 2.78 4.31 7.56
CA GLN A 3 4.12 4.82 7.89
C GLN A 3 4.95 3.79 8.66
N ILE A 4 4.33 3.04 9.57
CA ILE A 4 4.99 1.97 10.32
C ILE A 4 5.41 0.85 9.36
N ALA A 5 4.49 0.43 8.49
CA ALA A 5 4.78 -0.60 7.49
C ALA A 5 5.89 -0.18 6.51
N SER A 6 5.93 1.11 6.11
CA SER A 6 6.99 1.67 5.26
C SER A 6 8.35 1.58 5.96
N GLY A 7 8.46 2.09 7.19
CA GLY A 7 9.72 2.02 7.93
C GLY A 7 10.21 0.59 8.17
N LEU A 8 9.28 -0.35 8.49
CA LEU A 8 9.64 -1.76 8.63
C LEU A 8 10.04 -2.40 7.31
N SER A 9 9.37 -2.08 6.21
CA SER A 9 9.76 -2.54 4.87
C SER A 9 11.18 -2.11 4.53
N ASP A 10 11.53 -0.84 4.80
CA ASP A 10 12.84 -0.28 4.48
C ASP A 10 13.96 -0.97 5.27
N ILE A 11 13.77 -1.22 6.57
CA ILE A 11 14.80 -1.93 7.37
C ILE A 11 14.90 -3.40 6.99
N HIS A 12 13.79 -4.05 6.64
CA HIS A 12 13.80 -5.43 6.17
C HIS A 12 14.52 -5.59 4.83
N GLU A 13 14.42 -4.60 3.93
CA GLU A 13 15.18 -4.57 2.66
C GLU A 13 16.70 -4.44 2.91
N LEU A 14 17.09 -3.87 4.04
CA LEU A 14 18.51 -3.82 4.49
C LEU A 14 18.94 -5.07 5.28
N GLY A 15 18.08 -6.08 5.40
CA GLY A 15 18.35 -7.30 6.16
C GLY A 15 18.32 -7.11 7.68
N VAL A 16 17.67 -6.06 8.19
CA VAL A 16 17.58 -5.77 9.63
C VAL A 16 16.22 -6.19 10.17
N ILE A 17 16.22 -6.95 11.26
CA ILE A 17 15.02 -7.32 12.03
C ILE A 17 15.03 -6.52 13.33
N HIS A 18 13.95 -5.80 13.62
CA HIS A 18 13.85 -4.91 14.79
C HIS A 18 13.66 -5.69 16.11
N ARG A 19 12.75 -6.67 16.13
CA ARG A 19 12.44 -7.64 17.22
C ARG A 19 11.73 -7.07 18.45
N ASP A 20 11.41 -5.78 18.49
CA ASP A 20 10.63 -5.17 19.59
C ASP A 20 9.69 -4.08 19.06
N ILE A 21 8.93 -4.39 18.03
CA ILE A 21 7.91 -3.48 17.47
C ILE A 21 6.72 -3.42 18.44
N LYS A 22 6.44 -2.19 18.90
CA LYS A 22 5.32 -1.88 19.80
C LYS A 22 5.09 -0.37 19.84
N PRO A 23 3.92 0.14 20.29
CA PRO A 23 3.64 1.57 20.34
C PRO A 23 4.66 2.38 21.15
N ASN A 24 5.22 1.81 22.23
CA ASN A 24 6.20 2.49 23.08
C ASN A 24 7.53 2.79 22.36
N ASN A 25 7.85 2.04 21.32
CA ASN A 25 9.05 2.23 20.49
C ASN A 25 8.77 3.08 19.25
N MET A 26 7.71 3.89 19.28
CA MET A 26 7.32 4.79 18.19
C MET A 26 6.97 6.17 18.72
N LYS A 27 7.31 7.21 17.99
CA LYS A 27 6.91 8.59 18.25
C LYS A 27 6.57 9.30 16.96
N THR A 28 5.60 10.18 17.02
CA THR A 28 5.27 11.09 15.93
C THR A 28 6.10 12.35 16.11
N ASP A 29 6.81 12.77 15.07
CA ASP A 29 7.53 14.04 15.05
C ASP A 29 6.57 15.22 14.76
N PRO A 30 7.05 16.48 14.81
CA PRO A 30 6.23 17.67 14.54
C PRO A 30 5.59 17.67 13.15
N GLU A 31 6.23 17.03 12.15
CA GLU A 31 5.76 16.89 10.77
C GLU A 31 4.75 15.73 10.60
N GLN A 32 4.28 15.14 11.70
CA GLN A 32 3.36 14.00 11.73
C GLN A 32 3.94 12.74 11.09
N VAL A 33 5.27 12.58 11.10
CA VAL A 33 5.96 11.38 10.65
C VAL A 33 6.27 10.48 11.84
N ILE A 34 5.88 9.20 11.73
CA ILE A 34 6.19 8.19 12.76
C ILE A 34 7.66 7.78 12.63
N LYS A 35 8.38 7.91 13.73
CA LYS A 35 9.75 7.41 13.88
C LYS A 35 9.74 6.16 14.75
N ILE A 36 10.33 5.08 14.23
CA ILE A 36 10.60 3.86 14.98
C ILE A 36 11.98 3.98 15.60
N PHE A 37 12.13 3.65 16.86
CA PHE A 37 13.38 3.75 17.61
C PHE A 37 13.57 2.53 18.52
N ASP A 38 14.67 2.50 19.27
CA ASP A 38 15.08 1.39 20.15
C ASP A 38 15.45 0.13 19.37
N PHE A 39 16.47 0.27 18.53
CA PHE A 39 17.12 -0.83 17.81
C PHE A 39 18.06 -1.66 18.71
N GLY A 40 17.96 -1.54 20.03
CA GLY A 40 18.81 -2.25 20.99
C GLY A 40 18.73 -3.77 20.88
N LEU A 41 17.63 -4.30 20.36
CA LEU A 41 17.42 -5.73 20.09
C LEU A 41 17.57 -6.10 18.61
N ALA A 42 17.77 -5.12 17.74
CA ALA A 42 17.87 -5.35 16.29
C ALA A 42 19.09 -6.19 15.93
N ARG A 43 18.97 -7.00 14.88
CA ARG A 43 20.04 -7.82 14.32
C ARG A 43 19.88 -8.03 12.83
N ASP A 44 20.99 -8.41 12.19
CA ASP A 44 21.00 -8.84 10.80
C ASP A 44 20.22 -10.16 10.65
N ASP A 45 19.49 -10.29 9.54
CA ASP A 45 18.83 -11.53 9.14
C ASP A 45 19.89 -12.57 8.72
N GLY A 46 19.99 -13.69 9.46
CA GLY A 46 20.97 -14.72 9.14
C GLY A 46 21.12 -15.83 10.17
N PRO A 47 21.80 -16.96 9.81
CA PRO A 47 21.95 -18.14 10.67
C PRO A 47 22.71 -17.89 11.98
N SER A 48 23.45 -16.78 12.09
CA SER A 48 24.21 -16.40 13.29
C SER A 48 23.38 -15.61 14.30
N ALA A 49 22.11 -15.31 14.04
CA ALA A 49 21.21 -14.54 14.91
C ALA A 49 20.76 -15.33 16.17
N LYS A 50 21.61 -16.20 16.73
CA LYS A 50 21.31 -16.98 17.94
C LYS A 50 21.41 -16.10 19.18
N THR A 51 20.29 -15.86 19.85
CA THR A 51 20.25 -15.18 21.15
C THR A 51 20.08 -16.20 22.27
N ARG A 52 20.74 -15.98 23.43
CA ARG A 52 20.67 -16.87 24.61
C ARG A 52 19.47 -16.53 25.51
N GLY A 53 18.27 -16.33 24.97
CA GLY A 53 17.09 -16.03 25.79
C GLY A 53 15.90 -15.50 24.98
N PHE A 54 14.77 -15.38 25.62
CA PHE A 54 13.60 -14.72 25.08
C PHE A 54 13.92 -13.25 24.77
N VAL A 55 13.49 -12.78 23.60
CA VAL A 55 13.63 -11.40 23.15
C VAL A 55 12.29 -10.92 22.63
N GLY A 56 11.84 -9.76 23.13
CA GLY A 56 10.58 -9.14 22.76
C GLY A 56 9.75 -8.73 23.95
N THR A 57 8.59 -8.16 23.69
CA THR A 57 7.62 -7.71 24.70
C THR A 57 6.40 -8.63 24.67
N PRO A 58 5.95 -9.23 25.81
CA PRO A 58 4.72 -10.02 25.85
C PRO A 58 3.54 -9.28 25.22
N GLY A 59 2.73 -10.01 24.46
CA GLY A 59 1.63 -9.48 23.67
C GLY A 59 2.01 -9.00 22.27
N PHE A 60 3.26 -8.59 22.06
CA PHE A 60 3.80 -8.19 20.76
C PHE A 60 4.80 -9.21 20.19
N ALA A 61 5.34 -10.07 21.03
CA ALA A 61 6.31 -11.08 20.62
C ALA A 61 5.61 -12.28 19.94
N ALA A 62 6.11 -12.68 18.80
CA ALA A 62 5.59 -13.78 18.01
C ALA A 62 5.74 -15.14 18.72
N PRO A 63 4.84 -16.13 18.48
CA PRO A 63 4.86 -17.43 19.16
C PRO A 63 6.20 -18.17 19.04
N GLU A 64 6.82 -18.14 17.87
CA GLU A 64 8.10 -18.82 17.62
C GLU A 64 9.27 -18.27 18.44
N LEU A 65 9.12 -17.10 19.07
CA LEU A 65 10.14 -16.54 19.96
C LEU A 65 10.17 -17.23 21.33
N TYR A 66 9.19 -18.06 21.63
CA TYR A 66 9.11 -18.87 22.85
C TYR A 66 9.60 -20.30 22.64
N GLU A 67 9.85 -20.73 21.40
CA GLU A 67 10.28 -22.08 21.02
C GLU A 67 11.78 -22.12 20.73
N ARG A 68 12.45 -23.23 21.09
CA ARG A 68 13.89 -23.44 20.78
C ARG A 68 14.06 -24.49 19.69
N PRO A 69 14.99 -24.30 18.72
CA PRO A 69 15.91 -23.17 18.57
C PRO A 69 15.18 -21.93 18.07
N PHE A 70 15.52 -20.75 18.59
CA PHE A 70 14.93 -19.49 18.17
C PHE A 70 15.24 -19.22 16.69
N ALA A 71 14.19 -19.07 15.88
CA ALA A 71 14.29 -18.63 14.49
C ALA A 71 13.83 -17.17 14.38
N PHE A 72 14.75 -16.30 14.02
CA PHE A 72 14.44 -14.89 13.80
C PHE A 72 14.41 -14.62 12.29
N THR A 73 13.23 -14.34 11.78
CA THR A 73 13.01 -13.84 10.42
C THR A 73 12.23 -12.54 10.49
N ASN A 74 12.11 -11.82 9.39
CA ASN A 74 11.28 -10.61 9.29
C ASN A 74 9.83 -10.85 9.75
N ALA A 75 9.36 -12.10 9.74
CA ALA A 75 8.02 -12.47 10.17
C ALA A 75 7.74 -12.18 11.65
N VAL A 76 8.77 -12.08 12.52
CA VAL A 76 8.57 -11.69 13.93
C VAL A 76 8.13 -10.22 14.04
N ASP A 77 8.69 -9.34 13.20
CA ASP A 77 8.28 -7.93 13.15
C ASP A 77 6.90 -7.78 12.51
N THR A 78 6.56 -8.63 11.54
CA THR A 78 5.22 -8.67 10.94
C THR A 78 4.15 -9.02 11.99
N TYR A 79 4.42 -10.02 12.84
CA TYR A 79 3.53 -10.36 13.95
C TYR A 79 3.37 -9.19 14.92
N ALA A 80 4.49 -8.60 15.34
CA ALA A 80 4.51 -7.46 16.25
C ALA A 80 3.80 -6.23 15.66
N PHE A 81 3.90 -6.03 14.33
CA PHE A 81 3.11 -5.01 13.60
C PHE A 81 1.61 -5.30 13.69
N GLY A 82 1.17 -6.54 13.46
CA GLY A 82 -0.23 -6.96 13.61
C GLY A 82 -0.77 -6.69 15.01
N ALA A 83 -0.02 -7.08 16.05
CA ALA A 83 -0.36 -6.81 17.46
C ALA A 83 -0.40 -5.29 17.74
N THR A 84 0.55 -4.54 17.21
CA THR A 84 0.57 -3.07 17.31
C THR A 84 -0.66 -2.45 16.64
N ALA A 85 -1.03 -2.91 15.46
CA ALA A 85 -2.23 -2.44 14.75
C ALA A 85 -3.51 -2.72 15.55
N LEU A 86 -3.61 -3.91 16.15
CA LEU A 86 -4.73 -4.28 17.00
C LEU A 86 -4.79 -3.39 18.25
N TYR A 87 -3.66 -3.20 18.92
CA TYR A 87 -3.57 -2.33 20.10
C TYR A 87 -4.00 -0.90 19.78
N LEU A 88 -3.53 -0.34 18.67
CA LEU A 88 -3.91 1.02 18.24
C LEU A 88 -5.40 1.14 17.87
N ALA A 89 -6.01 0.06 17.40
CA ALA A 89 -7.42 0.04 17.01
C ALA A 89 -8.37 -0.13 18.22
N THR A 90 -7.93 -0.80 19.28
CA THR A 90 -8.79 -1.21 20.40
C THR A 90 -8.39 -0.61 21.76
N GLY A 91 -7.21 -0.01 21.86
CA GLY A 91 -6.63 0.51 23.10
C GLY A 91 -6.03 -0.58 24.00
N GLY A 92 -6.01 -1.84 23.59
CA GLY A 92 -5.47 -2.96 24.36
C GLY A 92 -5.25 -4.20 23.51
N LEU A 93 -4.71 -5.26 24.11
CA LEU A 93 -4.58 -6.57 23.48
C LEU A 93 -5.48 -7.59 24.17
N PRO A 94 -6.07 -8.54 23.43
CA PRO A 94 -6.78 -9.68 24.02
C PRO A 94 -5.90 -10.50 24.96
N SER A 95 -6.49 -11.09 26.00
CA SER A 95 -5.77 -11.87 27.03
C SER A 95 -4.96 -13.01 26.44
N GLU A 96 -5.45 -13.61 25.36
CA GLU A 96 -4.81 -14.73 24.66
C GLU A 96 -3.48 -14.34 24.03
N LEU A 97 -3.36 -13.11 23.55
CA LEU A 97 -2.10 -12.60 23.01
C LEU A 97 -1.08 -12.25 24.10
N LEU A 98 -1.53 -12.05 25.33
CA LEU A 98 -0.67 -11.80 26.49
C LEU A 98 -0.10 -13.07 27.11
N GLU A 99 -0.60 -14.25 26.74
CA GLU A 99 -0.05 -15.55 27.15
C GLU A 99 1.39 -15.76 26.62
N GLN A 100 2.11 -16.70 27.21
CA GLN A 100 3.50 -16.98 26.87
C GLN A 100 3.71 -18.50 26.68
N PRO A 101 3.73 -19.02 25.45
CA PRO A 101 3.54 -18.33 24.14
C PRO A 101 2.11 -17.79 23.97
N PRO A 102 1.94 -16.75 23.11
CA PRO A 102 0.62 -16.23 22.80
C PRO A 102 -0.24 -17.27 22.07
N ARG A 103 -1.55 -17.27 22.33
CA ARG A 103 -2.53 -18.06 21.59
C ARG A 103 -3.29 -17.15 20.62
N VAL A 104 -3.13 -17.41 19.34
CA VAL A 104 -3.87 -16.64 18.33
C VAL A 104 -5.24 -17.28 18.09
N SER A 105 -6.31 -16.47 18.12
CA SER A 105 -7.64 -16.95 17.77
C SER A 105 -7.74 -17.25 16.28
N PRO A 106 -8.18 -18.46 15.88
CA PRO A 106 -8.41 -18.79 14.46
C PRO A 106 -9.41 -17.87 13.76
N ALA A 107 -10.34 -17.27 14.51
CA ALA A 107 -11.31 -16.32 13.98
C ALA A 107 -10.69 -14.93 13.68
N GLY A 108 -9.45 -14.69 14.12
CA GLY A 108 -8.80 -13.38 14.05
C GLY A 108 -9.44 -12.37 15.01
N TYR A 109 -9.00 -11.11 14.92
CA TYR A 109 -9.46 -10.04 15.83
C TYR A 109 -10.02 -8.83 15.10
N PHE A 110 -9.58 -8.56 13.89
CA PHE A 110 -9.88 -7.31 13.18
C PHE A 110 -11.29 -7.20 12.63
N HIS A 111 -11.99 -8.32 12.45
CA HIS A 111 -13.41 -8.33 12.02
C HIS A 111 -14.35 -7.77 13.11
N LEU A 112 -13.93 -7.74 14.35
CA LEU A 112 -14.69 -7.22 15.49
C LEU A 112 -14.40 -5.74 15.78
N VAL A 113 -13.41 -5.15 15.10
CA VAL A 113 -13.02 -3.74 15.30
C VAL A 113 -14.05 -2.81 14.68
N PRO A 114 -14.74 -1.92 15.42
CA PRO A 114 -15.86 -1.11 14.93
C PRO A 114 -15.40 0.13 14.15
N LEU A 115 -14.32 0.04 13.37
CA LEU A 115 -13.72 1.16 12.63
C LEU A 115 -14.18 1.26 11.17
N GLY A 116 -15.15 0.44 10.73
CA GLY A 116 -15.52 0.41 9.31
C GLY A 116 -14.35 0.03 8.39
N MET A 117 -13.43 -0.80 8.89
CA MET A 117 -12.23 -1.20 8.17
C MET A 117 -12.60 -2.02 6.92
N PRO A 118 -12.01 -1.72 5.74
CA PRO A 118 -12.20 -2.54 4.55
C PRO A 118 -11.81 -4.00 4.81
N SER A 119 -12.58 -4.95 4.26
CA SER A 119 -12.36 -6.38 4.48
C SER A 119 -10.97 -6.85 4.06
N GLU A 120 -10.41 -6.27 2.98
CA GLU A 120 -9.03 -6.53 2.54
C GLU A 120 -8.01 -6.15 3.62
N ILE A 121 -8.17 -4.99 4.26
CA ILE A 121 -7.28 -4.55 5.36
C ILE A 121 -7.46 -5.43 6.59
N SER A 122 -8.70 -5.76 6.95
CA SER A 122 -9.00 -6.64 8.09
C SER A 122 -8.37 -8.02 7.91
N ALA A 123 -8.49 -8.61 6.72
CA ALA A 123 -7.89 -9.90 6.39
C ALA A 123 -6.35 -9.82 6.41
N LEU A 124 -5.77 -8.77 5.82
CA LEU A 124 -4.33 -8.54 5.80
C LEU A 124 -3.75 -8.43 7.22
N LEU A 125 -4.36 -7.62 8.08
CA LEU A 125 -3.91 -7.44 9.47
C LEU A 125 -4.11 -8.71 10.30
N SER A 126 -5.17 -9.48 10.03
CA SER A 126 -5.36 -10.78 10.68
C SER A 126 -4.28 -11.78 10.28
N SER A 127 -3.85 -11.79 9.02
CA SER A 127 -2.76 -12.67 8.56
C SER A 127 -1.40 -12.32 9.15
N CYS A 128 -1.17 -11.07 9.58
CA CYS A 128 0.03 -10.71 10.32
C CYS A 128 0.18 -11.48 11.64
N LEU A 129 -0.94 -11.83 12.28
CA LEU A 129 -0.97 -12.55 13.55
C LEU A 129 -1.01 -14.09 13.40
N HIS A 130 -0.75 -14.62 12.19
CA HIS A 130 -0.78 -16.07 12.00
C HIS A 130 0.30 -16.77 12.84
N ASP A 131 -0.02 -17.92 13.43
CA ASP A 131 0.92 -18.70 14.24
C ASP A 131 2.14 -19.12 13.44
N GLU A 132 1.92 -19.58 12.19
CA GLU A 132 2.98 -20.00 11.29
C GLU A 132 3.63 -18.77 10.60
N PRO A 133 4.95 -18.53 10.82
CA PRO A 133 5.64 -17.35 10.28
C PRO A 133 5.59 -17.23 8.76
N SER A 134 5.62 -18.36 8.03
CA SER A 134 5.60 -18.40 6.56
C SER A 134 4.27 -17.94 5.95
N ARG A 135 3.20 -17.90 6.74
CA ARG A 135 1.88 -17.43 6.32
C ARG A 135 1.64 -15.95 6.58
N ARG A 136 2.57 -15.27 7.23
CA ARG A 136 2.51 -13.83 7.44
C ARG A 136 2.99 -13.09 6.20
N PRO A 137 2.30 -12.01 5.78
CA PRO A 137 2.72 -11.22 4.62
C PRO A 137 4.03 -10.48 4.90
N ALA A 138 4.79 -10.18 3.86
CA ALA A 138 5.96 -9.31 3.97
C ALA A 138 5.52 -7.85 4.24
N MET A 139 6.35 -7.10 4.98
CA MET A 139 6.03 -5.69 5.29
C MET A 139 5.85 -4.81 4.05
N ARG A 140 6.57 -5.13 2.97
CA ARG A 140 6.38 -4.47 1.66
C ARG A 140 4.96 -4.68 1.10
N GLU A 141 4.45 -5.89 1.16
CA GLU A 141 3.09 -6.20 0.72
C GLU A 141 2.05 -5.43 1.55
N ILE A 142 2.22 -5.41 2.88
CA ILE A 142 1.36 -4.66 3.79
C ILE A 142 1.39 -3.16 3.47
N ARG A 143 2.57 -2.59 3.28
CA ARG A 143 2.77 -1.19 2.89
C ARG A 143 2.01 -0.87 1.61
N ASP A 144 2.14 -1.70 0.59
CA ASP A 144 1.58 -1.46 -0.74
C ASP A 144 0.04 -1.57 -0.72
N VAL A 145 -0.52 -2.51 0.04
CA VAL A 145 -1.99 -2.61 0.24
C VAL A 145 -2.52 -1.39 1.00
N LEU A 146 -1.86 -0.99 2.10
CA LEU A 146 -2.27 0.18 2.88
C LEU A 146 -2.16 1.47 2.05
N ALA A 147 -1.09 1.64 1.25
CA ALA A 147 -0.92 2.78 0.35
C ALA A 147 -2.06 2.87 -0.66
N ARG A 148 -2.42 1.75 -1.29
CA ARG A 148 -3.52 1.68 -2.24
C ARG A 148 -4.85 2.14 -1.62
N HIS A 149 -5.15 1.72 -0.39
CA HIS A 149 -6.37 2.16 0.30
C HIS A 149 -6.35 3.64 0.72
N ILE A 150 -5.20 4.19 1.06
CA ILE A 150 -5.05 5.62 1.36
C ILE A 150 -5.25 6.47 0.11
N LEU A 151 -4.74 6.00 -1.04
CA LEU A 151 -4.78 6.71 -2.31
C LEU A 151 -6.07 6.50 -3.09
N LEU A 152 -6.90 5.53 -2.68
CA LEU A 152 -8.15 5.23 -3.38
C LEU A 152 -9.06 6.48 -3.43
N ASP A 153 -9.48 6.81 -4.65
CA ASP A 153 -10.34 7.96 -4.96
C ASP A 153 -9.77 9.36 -4.62
N GLN A 154 -8.45 9.44 -4.37
CA GLN A 154 -7.79 10.71 -4.08
C GLN A 154 -7.23 11.44 -5.31
N HIS A 155 -7.09 10.74 -6.44
CA HIS A 155 -6.50 11.33 -7.65
C HIS A 155 -7.52 12.15 -8.43
N ARG A 156 -7.03 13.21 -9.06
CA ARG A 156 -7.78 14.07 -9.97
C ARG A 156 -6.92 14.38 -11.18
N ALA A 157 -7.54 14.46 -12.34
CA ALA A 157 -6.88 14.96 -13.56
C ALA A 157 -7.70 16.10 -14.14
N LEU A 158 -7.04 17.22 -14.43
CA LEU A 158 -7.61 18.33 -15.16
C LEU A 158 -7.52 18.02 -16.66
N VAL A 159 -8.65 17.95 -17.33
CA VAL A 159 -8.75 17.69 -18.76
C VAL A 159 -9.16 18.97 -19.47
N VAL A 160 -8.29 19.50 -20.30
CA VAL A 160 -8.58 20.72 -21.08
C VAL A 160 -8.78 20.37 -22.55
N HIS A 161 -9.99 20.57 -23.03
CA HIS A 161 -10.40 20.29 -24.41
C HIS A 161 -11.32 21.39 -24.96
N ASN A 162 -11.03 21.94 -26.14
CA ASN A 162 -11.82 22.99 -26.79
C ASN A 162 -12.11 24.20 -25.87
N SER A 163 -11.09 24.68 -25.15
CA SER A 163 -11.18 25.79 -24.18
C SER A 163 -12.14 25.52 -23.01
N ARG A 164 -12.52 24.28 -22.78
CA ARG A 164 -13.30 23.83 -21.62
C ARG A 164 -12.42 22.98 -20.74
N ALA A 165 -12.49 23.22 -19.46
CA ALA A 165 -11.84 22.40 -18.45
C ALA A 165 -12.86 21.49 -17.77
N SER A 166 -12.51 20.24 -17.56
CA SER A 166 -13.26 19.28 -16.78
C SER A 166 -12.32 18.52 -15.86
N VAL A 167 -12.83 18.06 -14.72
CA VAL A 167 -12.04 17.27 -13.76
C VAL A 167 -12.51 15.82 -13.84
N LEU A 168 -11.57 14.94 -14.14
CA LEU A 168 -11.75 13.49 -14.01
C LEU A 168 -11.34 13.08 -12.60
N SER A 169 -12.23 12.41 -11.86
CA SER A 169 -12.05 12.09 -10.44
C SER A 169 -13.03 11.01 -10.01
N SER A 170 -13.09 10.70 -8.71
CA SER A 170 -14.11 9.79 -8.14
C SER A 170 -15.54 10.22 -8.42
N ALA A 171 -15.82 11.52 -8.49
CA ALA A 171 -17.14 12.05 -8.80
C ALA A 171 -17.47 12.05 -10.30
N ASN A 172 -16.49 12.13 -11.17
CA ASN A 172 -16.63 12.11 -12.63
C ASN A 172 -15.57 11.14 -13.20
N ARG A 173 -15.92 9.87 -13.30
CA ARG A 173 -14.98 8.77 -13.55
C ARG A 173 -14.65 8.53 -15.01
N SER A 174 -15.29 9.20 -15.96
CA SER A 174 -15.06 8.93 -17.38
C SER A 174 -15.04 10.19 -18.21
N VAL A 175 -14.19 10.24 -19.21
CA VAL A 175 -14.20 11.25 -20.26
C VAL A 175 -14.04 10.60 -21.63
N LYS A 176 -14.88 10.99 -22.57
CA LYS A 176 -14.78 10.60 -23.96
C LYS A 176 -14.41 11.83 -24.81
N LEU A 177 -13.34 11.71 -25.54
CA LEU A 177 -12.77 12.76 -26.40
C LEU A 177 -12.73 12.26 -27.82
N ALA A 178 -13.21 13.06 -28.76
CA ALA A 178 -13.26 12.70 -30.17
C ALA A 178 -12.98 13.91 -31.04
N PHE A 179 -12.38 13.66 -32.21
CA PHE A 179 -12.17 14.66 -33.26
C PHE A 179 -12.62 14.12 -34.63
N GLY A 180 -13.87 14.37 -34.96
CA GLY A 180 -14.52 13.88 -36.18
C GLY A 180 -14.36 12.36 -36.32
N THR A 181 -13.92 11.92 -37.49
CA THR A 181 -13.60 10.51 -37.80
C THR A 181 -12.11 10.19 -37.66
N ILE A 182 -11.29 11.18 -37.24
CA ILE A 182 -9.83 11.02 -37.19
C ILE A 182 -9.42 10.13 -35.99
N GLY A 183 -10.00 10.38 -34.85
CA GLY A 183 -9.70 9.55 -33.66
C GLY A 183 -10.58 9.87 -32.47
N SER A 184 -10.71 8.90 -31.60
CA SER A 184 -11.39 9.04 -30.30
C SER A 184 -10.69 8.23 -29.23
N ILE A 185 -10.77 8.70 -28.01
CA ILE A 185 -10.26 8.02 -26.82
C ILE A 185 -11.28 8.16 -25.70
N GLU A 186 -11.43 7.11 -24.93
CA GLU A 186 -12.19 7.11 -23.68
C GLU A 186 -11.27 6.73 -22.53
N ILE A 187 -11.23 7.56 -21.52
CA ILE A 187 -10.39 7.42 -20.34
C ILE A 187 -11.29 7.30 -19.13
N GLN A 188 -11.02 6.31 -18.30
CA GLN A 188 -11.74 6.05 -17.06
C GLN A 188 -10.80 6.14 -15.87
N TYR A 189 -11.28 6.72 -14.79
CA TYR A 189 -10.64 6.66 -13.48
C TYR A 189 -11.16 5.45 -12.72
N ASP A 190 -10.29 4.50 -12.40
CA ASP A 190 -10.65 3.28 -11.68
C ASP A 190 -10.63 3.42 -10.14
N GLY A 191 -10.20 4.58 -9.65
CA GLY A 191 -10.01 4.89 -8.24
C GLY A 191 -8.55 5.05 -7.84
N LEU A 192 -7.63 4.59 -8.67
CA LEU A 192 -6.18 4.66 -8.44
C LEU A 192 -5.43 5.24 -9.65
N SER A 193 -5.90 4.95 -10.85
CA SER A 193 -5.25 5.28 -12.11
C SER A 193 -6.26 5.78 -13.14
N PHE A 194 -5.74 6.52 -14.10
CA PHE A 194 -6.50 6.92 -15.29
C PHE A 194 -6.16 5.96 -16.42
N VAL A 195 -7.12 5.15 -16.83
CA VAL A 195 -6.93 4.04 -17.78
C VAL A 195 -7.64 4.34 -19.09
N VAL A 196 -6.98 4.10 -20.21
CA VAL A 196 -7.59 4.12 -21.53
C VAL A 196 -8.47 2.89 -21.71
N VAL A 197 -9.78 3.06 -21.71
CA VAL A 197 -10.72 1.94 -21.86
C VAL A 197 -11.14 1.69 -23.29
N ASN A 198 -11.09 2.75 -24.12
CA ASN A 198 -11.39 2.63 -25.54
C ASN A 198 -10.54 3.61 -26.36
N VAL A 199 -10.09 3.16 -27.54
CA VAL A 199 -9.35 3.97 -28.49
C VAL A 199 -9.76 3.59 -29.92
N SER A 200 -9.96 4.57 -30.77
CA SER A 200 -10.29 4.34 -32.19
C SER A 200 -9.63 5.40 -33.04
N GLY A 201 -9.16 4.98 -34.21
CA GLY A 201 -8.47 5.86 -35.14
C GLY A 201 -7.05 6.25 -34.69
N GLU A 202 -6.63 7.44 -35.06
CA GLU A 202 -5.26 7.93 -34.84
C GLU A 202 -5.16 8.66 -33.50
N VAL A 203 -4.69 7.96 -32.48
CA VAL A 203 -4.53 8.50 -31.12
C VAL A 203 -3.12 8.27 -30.61
N GLN A 204 -2.54 9.30 -30.00
CA GLN A 204 -1.21 9.26 -29.39
C GLN A 204 -1.26 9.92 -28.00
N ILE A 205 -0.47 9.40 -27.05
CA ILE A 205 -0.17 10.05 -25.78
C ILE A 205 1.32 10.36 -25.75
N ASN A 206 1.68 11.63 -25.55
CA ASN A 206 3.06 12.11 -25.60
C ASN A 206 3.81 11.63 -26.86
N ASN A 207 3.14 11.72 -28.03
CA ASN A 207 3.63 11.27 -29.33
C ASN A 207 3.86 9.75 -29.48
N GLN A 208 3.42 8.93 -28.56
CA GLN A 208 3.46 7.48 -28.66
C GLN A 208 2.07 6.90 -28.94
N PRO A 209 1.94 5.92 -29.83
CA PRO A 209 0.68 5.21 -30.03
C PRO A 209 0.17 4.62 -28.70
N VAL A 210 -1.14 4.65 -28.52
CA VAL A 210 -1.80 4.15 -27.29
C VAL A 210 -2.81 3.06 -27.65
N VAL A 211 -2.97 2.10 -26.74
CA VAL A 211 -3.95 1.01 -26.85
C VAL A 211 -4.85 1.00 -25.62
N ALA A 212 -6.02 0.39 -25.75
CA ALA A 212 -6.89 0.14 -24.61
C ALA A 212 -6.16 -0.70 -23.55
N GLY A 213 -6.39 -0.38 -22.28
CA GLY A 213 -5.68 -0.95 -21.12
C GLY A 213 -4.43 -0.19 -20.69
N SER A 214 -3.95 0.80 -21.49
CA SER A 214 -2.82 1.64 -21.09
C SER A 214 -3.21 2.60 -19.97
N ASN A 215 -2.34 2.74 -18.97
CA ASN A 215 -2.46 3.82 -17.99
C ASN A 215 -1.99 5.14 -18.60
N LEU A 216 -2.65 6.25 -18.27
CA LEU A 216 -2.10 7.56 -18.55
C LEU A 216 -0.85 7.76 -17.66
N PRO A 217 0.27 8.22 -18.26
CA PRO A 217 1.35 8.78 -17.44
C PRO A 217 0.81 10.02 -16.72
N GLY A 218 1.49 10.54 -15.70
CA GLY A 218 1.09 11.74 -14.97
C GLY A 218 0.63 12.88 -15.90
N ALA A 219 1.18 14.07 -15.82
CA ALA A 219 0.87 15.13 -16.80
C ALA A 219 1.22 14.68 -18.23
N CYS A 220 0.25 14.74 -19.13
CA CYS A 220 0.42 14.27 -20.51
C CYS A 220 -0.42 15.02 -21.52
N VAL A 221 -0.09 14.83 -22.81
CA VAL A 221 -0.85 15.37 -23.93
C VAL A 221 -1.40 14.22 -24.78
N VAL A 222 -2.71 14.17 -24.90
CA VAL A 222 -3.40 13.29 -25.85
C VAL A 222 -3.56 14.03 -27.17
N ALA A 223 -3.06 13.45 -28.25
CA ALA A 223 -3.22 13.96 -29.63
C ALA A 223 -4.19 13.05 -30.40
N LEU A 224 -5.25 13.63 -30.93
CA LEU A 224 -6.14 12.99 -31.88
C LEU A 224 -5.71 13.41 -33.29
N GLY A 225 -5.21 12.47 -34.05
CA GLY A 225 -4.51 12.64 -35.34
C GLY A 225 -3.01 12.33 -35.22
N SER A 226 -2.48 11.58 -36.20
CA SER A 226 -1.08 11.16 -36.21
C SER A 226 -0.12 12.34 -36.42
N SER A 227 1.16 12.14 -36.10
CA SER A 227 2.22 13.14 -36.27
C SER A 227 2.45 13.56 -37.75
N HIS A 228 2.02 12.74 -38.71
CA HIS A 228 2.12 13.02 -40.13
C HIS A 228 1.08 14.03 -40.64
N ARG A 229 0.02 14.30 -39.87
CA ARG A 229 -0.99 15.30 -40.21
C ARG A 229 -0.50 16.70 -39.87
N ARG A 230 -1.01 17.71 -40.59
CA ARG A 230 -0.77 19.10 -40.25
C ARG A 230 -1.40 19.44 -38.90
N ALA A 231 -0.83 20.39 -38.16
CA ALA A 231 -1.29 20.76 -36.82
C ALA A 231 -2.78 21.12 -36.74
N ILE A 232 -3.33 21.77 -37.80
CA ILE A 232 -4.76 22.14 -37.89
C ILE A 232 -5.68 20.91 -38.01
N GLU A 233 -5.14 19.79 -38.47
CA GLU A 233 -5.87 18.52 -38.65
C GLU A 233 -5.74 17.63 -37.41
N ARG A 234 -5.17 18.15 -36.32
CA ARG A 234 -4.96 17.44 -35.05
C ARG A 234 -5.65 18.18 -33.91
N ARG A 235 -6.00 17.46 -32.87
CA ARG A 235 -6.44 18.03 -31.57
C ARG A 235 -5.51 17.59 -30.48
N PHE A 236 -5.15 18.55 -29.65
CA PHE A 236 -4.31 18.32 -28.48
C PHE A 236 -5.16 18.57 -27.22
N ILE A 237 -5.11 17.65 -26.30
CA ILE A 237 -5.83 17.67 -25.04
C ILE A 237 -4.81 17.45 -23.94
N THR A 238 -4.75 18.36 -22.97
CA THR A 238 -3.83 18.23 -21.84
C THR A 238 -4.53 17.56 -20.68
N PHE A 239 -3.79 16.70 -20.03
CA PHE A 239 -4.10 16.09 -18.73
C PHE A 239 -3.02 16.51 -17.73
N ASP A 240 -3.44 17.04 -16.56
CA ASP A 240 -2.56 17.49 -15.49
C ASP A 240 -3.11 17.06 -14.12
#